data_d9de32e67858221cf04c8bfa0c9f0754
#
_entry.id   d9de32e67858221cf04c8bfa0c9f0754
#
_cell.length_a   1.000
_cell.length_b   1.000
_cell.length_c   1.000
_cell.angle_alpha   90.00
_cell.angle_beta   90.00
_cell.angle_gamma   90.00
#
_symmetry.space_group_name_H-M   'P 1'
#
loop_
_entity.id
_entity.type
_entity.pdbx_description
1 polymer ?
#
loop_
_entity_poly.entity_id
_entity_poly.type
_entity_poly.pdbx_seq_one_letter_code
_entity_poly.pdbx_strand_id
1 'polypeptide(L)'
;MTVASAKGEIKAESGGGNIVVRAGMQGAVLRTGGGSIRVEKCGGAVKATTGGGSVEIGEIGGPAELETGGGNIRLASAKGRVRAQTGGGGIEVDGATSVDAETGAGGITAKLFSPAGAGGHEDSSLETSTGDITIYLANDLAISIRAEIESAYGHTIHSDFPEIHVSSEGGQYGPKTVTAEGQLNGGGPVLKVRTNLGNVSFRRANH
;
A
#
# COMPACT_ATOMS: atom_id res chain seq x y z
N MET A 1 -11.73 15.89 16.91
CA MET A 1 -13.13 15.52 16.69
C MET A 1 -13.28 14.02 16.81
N THR A 2 -14.28 13.52 17.55
CA THR A 2 -14.48 12.07 17.71
C THR A 2 -15.91 11.70 17.34
N VAL A 3 -16.06 10.70 16.45
CA VAL A 3 -17.33 10.09 16.09
C VAL A 3 -17.34 8.67 16.66
N ALA A 4 -18.19 8.42 17.65
CA ALA A 4 -18.25 7.13 18.32
C ALA A 4 -18.91 6.06 17.45
N SER A 5 -20.04 6.39 16.82
CA SER A 5 -20.78 5.50 15.91
C SER A 5 -21.69 6.31 14.98
N ALA A 6 -21.77 5.90 13.71
CA ALA A 6 -22.69 6.47 12.75
C ALA A 6 -23.33 5.39 11.87
N LYS A 7 -24.64 5.51 11.63
CA LYS A 7 -25.39 4.60 10.73
C LYS A 7 -25.34 5.07 9.28
N GLY A 8 -25.14 6.37 9.03
CA GLY A 8 -25.03 6.98 7.71
C GLY A 8 -23.60 7.25 7.29
N GLU A 9 -23.43 7.91 6.14
CA GLU A 9 -22.13 8.40 5.68
C GLU A 9 -21.56 9.45 6.66
N ILE A 10 -20.27 9.33 6.98
CA ILE A 10 -19.58 10.25 7.87
C ILE A 10 -18.81 11.27 7.01
N LYS A 11 -19.11 12.55 7.22
CA LYS A 11 -18.30 13.66 6.69
C LYS A 11 -17.73 14.46 7.84
N ALA A 12 -16.41 14.54 7.95
CA ALA A 12 -15.75 15.28 9.01
C ALA A 12 -14.59 16.10 8.47
N GLU A 13 -14.57 17.37 8.82
CA GLU A 13 -13.51 18.30 8.42
C GLU A 13 -12.96 19.01 9.66
N SER A 14 -11.64 19.20 9.71
CA SER A 14 -10.94 19.91 10.78
C SER A 14 -9.79 20.73 10.19
N GLY A 15 -9.54 21.92 10.70
CA GLY A 15 -8.40 22.75 10.25
C GLY A 15 -7.04 22.16 10.68
N GLY A 16 -6.94 21.65 11.92
CA GLY A 16 -5.67 21.15 12.45
C GLY A 16 -5.82 20.04 13.48
N GLY A 17 -7.04 19.73 13.91
CA GLY A 17 -7.31 18.74 14.95
C GLY A 17 -7.40 17.31 14.42
N ASN A 18 -7.17 16.35 15.30
CA ASN A 18 -7.34 14.94 14.97
C ASN A 18 -8.80 14.57 14.74
N ILE A 19 -9.02 13.62 13.84
CA ILE A 19 -10.33 13.01 13.57
C ILE A 19 -10.26 11.54 13.95
N VAL A 20 -11.18 11.10 14.81
CA VAL A 20 -11.28 9.70 15.24
C VAL A 20 -12.69 9.20 14.95
N VAL A 21 -12.79 8.12 14.18
CA VAL A 21 -14.03 7.41 13.90
C VAL A 21 -13.89 5.99 14.44
N ARG A 22 -14.72 5.60 15.42
CA ARG A 22 -14.68 4.24 15.97
C ARG A 22 -15.48 3.25 15.12
N ALA A 23 -16.70 3.61 14.74
CA ALA A 23 -17.53 2.75 13.92
C ALA A 23 -18.39 3.56 12.93
N GLY A 24 -18.32 3.20 11.65
CA GLY A 24 -19.18 3.68 10.58
C GLY A 24 -19.83 2.50 9.85
N MET A 25 -21.15 2.53 9.64
CA MET A 25 -21.83 1.47 8.90
C MET A 25 -21.76 1.65 7.39
N GLN A 26 -21.64 2.91 6.93
CA GLN A 26 -21.49 3.27 5.52
C GLN A 26 -20.10 3.86 5.26
N GLY A 27 -19.96 4.69 4.24
CA GLY A 27 -18.68 5.34 3.91
C GLY A 27 -18.28 6.47 4.86
N ALA A 28 -17.01 6.88 4.79
CA ALA A 28 -16.48 8.01 5.53
C ALA A 28 -15.59 8.90 4.64
N VAL A 29 -15.83 10.20 4.67
CA VAL A 29 -14.99 11.23 4.04
C VAL A 29 -14.43 12.14 5.14
N LEU A 30 -13.13 12.08 5.34
CA LEU A 30 -12.45 12.70 6.48
C LEU A 30 -11.32 13.60 5.98
N ARG A 31 -11.31 14.84 6.40
CA ARG A 31 -10.30 15.82 5.99
C ARG A 31 -9.78 16.62 7.18
N THR A 32 -8.46 16.75 7.28
CA THR A 32 -7.85 17.65 8.26
C THR A 32 -6.60 18.32 7.69
N GLY A 33 -6.33 19.56 8.10
CA GLY A 33 -5.16 20.29 7.61
C GLY A 33 -3.85 19.78 8.19
N GLY A 34 -3.81 19.38 9.46
CA GLY A 34 -2.56 18.99 10.11
C GLY A 34 -2.68 17.83 11.09
N GLY A 35 -3.89 17.48 11.52
CA GLY A 35 -4.12 16.42 12.50
C GLY A 35 -4.05 15.02 11.91
N SER A 36 -3.99 14.03 12.77
CA SER A 36 -4.06 12.62 12.36
C SER A 36 -5.51 12.17 12.19
N ILE A 37 -5.72 11.20 11.30
CA ILE A 37 -7.00 10.56 11.06
C ILE A 37 -6.91 9.11 11.51
N ARG A 38 -7.83 8.69 12.37
CA ARG A 38 -7.96 7.30 12.80
C ARG A 38 -9.38 6.79 12.56
N VAL A 39 -9.50 5.66 11.89
CA VAL A 39 -10.76 4.93 11.68
C VAL A 39 -10.56 3.52 12.19
N GLU A 40 -11.31 3.09 13.20
CA GLU A 40 -11.18 1.73 13.72
C GLU A 40 -11.94 0.72 12.85
N LYS A 41 -13.19 1.05 12.46
CA LYS A 41 -14.01 0.21 11.60
C LYS A 41 -14.97 1.01 10.74
N CYS A 42 -15.08 0.65 9.45
CA CYS A 42 -16.04 1.24 8.52
C CYS A 42 -16.61 0.17 7.57
N GLY A 43 -17.93 0.11 7.42
CA GLY A 43 -18.60 -0.87 6.57
C GLY A 43 -18.49 -0.59 5.06
N GLY A 44 -18.20 0.65 4.66
CA GLY A 44 -18.12 1.10 3.27
C GLY A 44 -16.77 1.67 2.90
N ALA A 45 -16.76 2.53 1.87
CA ALA A 45 -15.57 3.21 1.38
C ALA A 45 -15.05 4.25 2.37
N VAL A 46 -13.73 4.41 2.45
CA VAL A 46 -13.09 5.45 3.27
C VAL A 46 -12.21 6.34 2.40
N LYS A 47 -12.45 7.66 2.47
CA LYS A 47 -11.56 8.67 1.92
C LYS A 47 -11.02 9.53 3.06
N ALA A 48 -9.71 9.49 3.28
CA ALA A 48 -9.04 10.22 4.35
C ALA A 48 -7.90 11.06 3.80
N THR A 49 -7.94 12.38 4.01
CA THR A 49 -6.93 13.33 3.53
C THR A 49 -6.43 14.18 4.68
N THR A 50 -5.12 14.25 4.88
CA THR A 50 -4.49 15.14 5.86
C THR A 50 -3.25 15.83 5.28
N GLY A 51 -2.98 17.06 5.69
CA GLY A 51 -1.77 17.77 5.23
C GLY A 51 -0.48 17.28 5.87
N GLY A 52 -0.50 16.82 7.12
CA GLY A 52 0.75 16.46 7.82
C GLY A 52 0.66 15.30 8.79
N GLY A 53 -0.53 14.96 9.29
CA GLY A 53 -0.74 13.89 10.26
C GLY A 53 -0.69 12.51 9.66
N SER A 54 -0.65 11.50 10.52
CA SER A 54 -0.74 10.10 10.09
C SER A 54 -2.18 9.68 9.83
N VAL A 55 -2.34 8.70 8.93
CA VAL A 55 -3.63 8.07 8.63
C VAL A 55 -3.58 6.62 9.10
N GLU A 56 -4.41 6.27 10.06
CA GLU A 56 -4.52 4.92 10.62
C GLU A 56 -5.93 4.38 10.39
N ILE A 57 -6.03 3.33 9.59
CA ILE A 57 -7.29 2.70 9.23
C ILE A 57 -7.28 1.24 9.69
N GLY A 58 -8.28 0.86 10.44
CA GLY A 58 -8.50 -0.52 10.86
C GLY A 58 -9.16 -1.35 9.76
N GLU A 59 -10.35 -1.89 10.06
CA GLU A 59 -11.08 -2.75 9.12
C GLU A 59 -12.09 -1.95 8.30
N ILE A 60 -12.02 -2.08 6.96
CA ILE A 60 -13.00 -1.46 6.06
C ILE A 60 -13.61 -2.47 5.10
N GLY A 61 -14.93 -2.32 4.91
CA GLY A 61 -15.72 -3.19 4.05
C GLY A 61 -15.72 -2.80 2.56
N GLY A 62 -15.06 -1.71 2.19
CA GLY A 62 -15.01 -1.17 0.83
C GLY A 62 -13.62 -0.72 0.43
N PRO A 63 -13.50 0.08 -0.65
CA PRO A 63 -12.25 0.68 -1.08
C PRO A 63 -11.76 1.78 -0.13
N ALA A 64 -10.44 2.04 -0.14
CA ALA A 64 -9.78 3.09 0.62
C ALA A 64 -9.02 4.06 -0.30
N GLU A 65 -9.19 5.35 -0.07
CA GLU A 65 -8.37 6.41 -0.65
C GLU A 65 -7.75 7.22 0.50
N LEU A 66 -6.44 7.08 0.70
CA LEU A 66 -5.70 7.59 1.84
C LEU A 66 -4.58 8.51 1.38
N GLU A 67 -4.58 9.75 1.83
CA GLU A 67 -3.63 10.76 1.40
C GLU A 67 -3.09 11.55 2.59
N THR A 68 -1.77 11.71 2.66
CA THR A 68 -1.12 12.61 3.62
C THR A 68 0.09 13.30 3.00
N GLY A 69 0.35 14.54 3.39
CA GLY A 69 1.54 15.26 2.92
C GLY A 69 2.85 14.75 3.51
N GLY A 70 2.86 14.31 4.75
CA GLY A 70 4.11 13.94 5.43
C GLY A 70 4.03 12.79 6.43
N GLY A 71 2.84 12.39 6.83
CA GLY A 71 2.63 11.34 7.82
C GLY A 71 2.70 9.92 7.26
N ASN A 72 2.70 8.94 8.15
CA ASN A 72 2.60 7.55 7.78
C ASN A 72 1.16 7.15 7.47
N ILE A 73 0.99 6.18 6.58
CA ILE A 73 -0.30 5.55 6.30
C ILE A 73 -0.23 4.10 6.78
N ARG A 74 -1.17 3.70 7.63
CA ARG A 74 -1.33 2.31 8.06
C ARG A 74 -2.77 1.87 7.86
N LEU A 75 -2.95 0.72 7.19
CA LEU A 75 -4.24 0.11 6.96
C LEU A 75 -4.17 -1.37 7.34
N ALA A 76 -5.05 -1.80 8.25
CA ALA A 76 -5.07 -3.18 8.70
C ALA A 76 -5.77 -4.11 7.68
N SER A 77 -6.95 -3.73 7.18
CA SER A 77 -7.66 -4.57 6.20
C SER A 77 -8.67 -3.79 5.38
N ALA A 78 -8.71 -4.06 4.07
CA ALA A 78 -9.73 -3.55 3.15
C ALA A 78 -10.25 -4.66 2.23
N LYS A 79 -11.57 -4.66 2.00
CA LYS A 79 -12.18 -5.60 1.05
C LYS A 79 -12.18 -5.11 -0.40
N GLY A 80 -11.82 -3.86 -0.64
CA GLY A 80 -11.71 -3.25 -1.96
C GLY A 80 -10.29 -2.77 -2.26
N ARG A 81 -10.16 -2.07 -3.38
CA ARG A 81 -8.90 -1.43 -3.80
C ARG A 81 -8.44 -0.40 -2.78
N VAL A 82 -7.16 -0.41 -2.50
CA VAL A 82 -6.51 0.56 -1.61
C VAL A 82 -5.62 1.48 -2.44
N ARG A 83 -5.88 2.79 -2.34
CA ARG A 83 -4.97 3.81 -2.85
C ARG A 83 -4.40 4.59 -1.69
N ALA A 84 -3.09 4.59 -1.54
CA ALA A 84 -2.38 5.23 -0.43
C ALA A 84 -1.25 6.12 -0.96
N GLN A 85 -1.27 7.40 -0.65
CA GLN A 85 -0.27 8.36 -1.11
C GLN A 85 0.28 9.19 0.05
N THR A 86 1.61 9.29 0.14
CA THR A 86 2.27 10.17 1.12
C THR A 86 3.50 10.84 0.51
N GLY A 87 3.78 12.07 0.91
CA GLY A 87 4.98 12.78 0.46
C GLY A 87 6.25 12.29 1.15
N GLY A 88 6.19 11.93 2.42
CA GLY A 88 7.40 11.65 3.21
C GLY A 88 7.33 10.50 4.20
N GLY A 89 6.17 9.90 4.42
CA GLY A 89 6.00 8.82 5.39
C GLY A 89 6.06 7.42 4.77
N GLY A 90 6.11 6.41 5.61
CA GLY A 90 5.95 5.02 5.20
C GLY A 90 4.49 4.64 4.98
N ILE A 91 4.26 3.63 4.14
CA ILE A 91 2.95 3.04 3.88
C ILE A 91 2.97 1.58 4.32
N GLU A 92 2.02 1.20 5.16
CA GLU A 92 1.83 -0.18 5.62
C GLU A 92 0.39 -0.61 5.36
N VAL A 93 0.23 -1.67 4.54
CA VAL A 93 -1.05 -2.28 4.22
C VAL A 93 -1.00 -3.75 4.59
N ASP A 94 -1.67 -4.12 5.67
CA ASP A 94 -1.62 -5.49 6.20
C ASP A 94 -2.58 -6.46 5.52
N GLY A 95 -3.54 -5.94 4.73
CA GLY A 95 -4.51 -6.81 4.08
C GLY A 95 -5.33 -6.11 3.01
N ALA A 96 -5.04 -6.41 1.74
CA ALA A 96 -5.82 -5.92 0.62
C ALA A 96 -5.76 -6.87 -0.57
N THR A 97 -6.73 -6.75 -1.46
CA THR A 97 -6.80 -7.51 -2.71
C THR A 97 -6.05 -6.83 -3.85
N SER A 98 -6.02 -5.51 -3.85
CA SER A 98 -5.18 -4.69 -4.73
C SER A 98 -4.74 -3.42 -4.04
N VAL A 99 -3.51 -2.96 -4.32
CA VAL A 99 -2.89 -1.82 -3.66
C VAL A 99 -2.19 -0.92 -4.67
N ASP A 100 -2.55 0.36 -4.65
CA ASP A 100 -1.77 1.43 -5.29
C ASP A 100 -1.15 2.29 -4.19
N ALA A 101 0.12 2.11 -3.92
CA ALA A 101 0.84 2.84 -2.89
C ALA A 101 1.97 3.66 -3.49
N GLU A 102 2.01 4.94 -3.15
CA GLU A 102 3.02 5.89 -3.62
C GLU A 102 3.58 6.70 -2.46
N THR A 103 4.90 6.76 -2.34
CA THR A 103 5.57 7.63 -1.38
C THR A 103 6.79 8.30 -1.98
N GLY A 104 7.03 9.55 -1.62
CA GLY A 104 8.25 10.27 -2.03
C GLY A 104 9.48 9.80 -1.27
N ALA A 105 9.37 9.64 0.05
CA ALA A 105 10.48 9.19 0.90
C ALA A 105 9.94 8.35 2.06
N GLY A 106 10.10 7.06 1.98
CA GLY A 106 9.64 6.12 3.00
C GLY A 106 9.51 4.72 2.44
N GLY A 107 9.49 3.73 3.31
CA GLY A 107 9.29 2.35 2.91
C GLY A 107 7.82 2.03 2.65
N ILE A 108 7.58 1.04 1.80
CA ILE A 108 6.26 0.47 1.57
C ILE A 108 6.26 -0.99 2.03
N THR A 109 5.33 -1.33 2.89
CA THR A 109 5.06 -2.72 3.26
C THR A 109 3.64 -3.08 2.87
N ALA A 110 3.47 -4.09 2.02
CA ALA A 110 2.16 -4.54 1.58
C ALA A 110 2.01 -6.05 1.74
N LYS A 111 0.88 -6.48 2.30
CA LYS A 111 0.49 -7.90 2.33
C LYS A 111 -0.70 -8.11 1.41
N LEU A 112 -0.49 -8.91 0.37
CA LEU A 112 -1.50 -9.24 -0.62
C LEU A 112 -1.95 -10.70 -0.44
N PHE A 113 -3.27 -10.90 -0.47
CA PHE A 113 -3.84 -12.23 -0.36
C PHE A 113 -4.98 -12.43 -1.36
N SER A 114 -5.23 -13.67 -1.70
CA SER A 114 -6.34 -14.04 -2.58
C SER A 114 -7.68 -13.79 -1.88
N PRO A 115 -8.60 -13.00 -2.47
CA PRO A 115 -9.92 -12.86 -1.88
C PRO A 115 -10.65 -14.21 -1.93
N ALA A 116 -11.27 -14.60 -0.84
CA ALA A 116 -12.19 -15.71 -0.82
C ALA A 116 -13.48 -15.32 -1.58
N GLY A 117 -13.58 -15.73 -2.84
CA GLY A 117 -14.73 -15.44 -3.73
C GLY A 117 -14.30 -14.73 -5.01
N ALA A 118 -15.01 -14.98 -6.09
CA ALA A 118 -14.71 -14.52 -7.45
C ALA A 118 -14.88 -12.99 -7.64
N GLY A 119 -14.03 -12.21 -7.03
CA GLY A 119 -13.80 -10.83 -7.41
C GLY A 119 -12.41 -10.78 -8.02
N GLY A 120 -12.30 -10.42 -9.30
CA GLY A 120 -11.02 -10.40 -10.00
C GLY A 120 -10.02 -9.53 -9.26
N HIS A 121 -8.80 -10.04 -9.11
CA HIS A 121 -7.68 -9.20 -8.72
C HIS A 121 -7.52 -8.09 -9.75
N GLU A 122 -7.33 -6.89 -9.28
CA GLU A 122 -6.93 -5.76 -10.12
C GLU A 122 -5.42 -5.59 -10.02
N ASP A 123 -4.85 -4.95 -11.03
CA ASP A 123 -3.43 -4.60 -11.03
C ASP A 123 -3.08 -3.77 -9.78
N SER A 124 -1.88 -3.99 -9.27
CA SER A 124 -1.34 -3.27 -8.11
C SER A 124 -0.07 -2.53 -8.49
N SER A 125 0.16 -1.37 -7.89
CA SER A 125 1.36 -0.57 -8.09
C SER A 125 1.93 -0.09 -6.76
N LEU A 126 3.23 -0.33 -6.54
CA LEU A 126 3.95 0.13 -5.37
C LEU A 126 5.14 0.95 -5.83
N GLU A 127 5.17 2.24 -5.49
CA GLU A 127 6.19 3.16 -5.97
C GLU A 127 6.76 4.02 -4.84
N THR A 128 8.09 4.06 -4.73
CA THR A 128 8.79 4.99 -3.84
C THR A 128 10.00 5.60 -4.54
N SER A 129 10.28 6.87 -4.27
CA SER A 129 11.52 7.47 -4.77
C SER A 129 12.70 7.04 -3.91
N THR A 130 12.54 6.99 -2.58
CA THR A 130 13.61 6.61 -1.65
C THR A 130 13.03 5.78 -0.52
N GLY A 131 13.40 4.51 -0.46
CA GLY A 131 12.98 3.58 0.59
C GLY A 131 12.84 2.15 0.09
N ASP A 132 12.79 1.24 1.04
CA ASP A 132 12.64 -0.18 0.76
C ASP A 132 11.17 -0.54 0.54
N ILE A 133 10.93 -1.49 -0.37
CA ILE A 133 9.60 -2.05 -0.59
C ILE A 133 9.61 -3.52 -0.17
N THR A 134 8.77 -3.89 0.77
CA THR A 134 8.60 -5.26 1.22
C THR A 134 7.18 -5.74 0.92
N ILE A 135 7.08 -6.82 0.16
CA ILE A 135 5.80 -7.39 -0.25
C ILE A 135 5.68 -8.81 0.30
N TYR A 136 4.60 -9.06 1.04
CA TYR A 136 4.22 -10.38 1.49
C TYR A 136 3.12 -10.93 0.59
N LEU A 137 3.39 -12.04 -0.07
CA LEU A 137 2.47 -12.69 -1.00
C LEU A 137 1.97 -14.01 -0.40
N ALA A 138 0.67 -14.24 -0.46
CA ALA A 138 0.10 -15.52 -0.10
C ALA A 138 0.56 -16.61 -1.10
N ASN A 139 0.76 -17.82 -0.63
CA ASN A 139 1.30 -18.91 -1.45
C ASN A 139 0.37 -19.34 -2.59
N ASP A 140 -0.92 -19.09 -2.45
CA ASP A 140 -1.98 -19.42 -3.43
C ASP A 140 -2.32 -18.27 -4.38
N LEU A 141 -1.66 -17.12 -4.22
CA LEU A 141 -1.94 -15.93 -5.02
C LEU A 141 -1.44 -16.11 -6.46
N ALA A 142 -2.36 -16.03 -7.43
CA ALA A 142 -2.04 -16.00 -8.85
C ALA A 142 -1.77 -14.55 -9.28
N ILE A 143 -0.52 -14.22 -9.61
CA ILE A 143 -0.09 -12.85 -9.89
C ILE A 143 1.12 -12.83 -10.83
N SER A 144 1.19 -11.81 -11.67
CA SER A 144 2.35 -11.49 -12.51
C SER A 144 3.13 -10.34 -11.88
N ILE A 145 4.43 -10.49 -11.70
CA ILE A 145 5.28 -9.53 -10.98
C ILE A 145 6.23 -8.87 -11.96
N ARG A 146 6.33 -7.55 -11.84
CA ARG A 146 7.35 -6.72 -12.48
C ARG A 146 7.91 -5.73 -11.48
N ALA A 147 9.19 -5.85 -11.15
CA ALA A 147 9.87 -4.96 -10.23
C ALA A 147 11.09 -4.31 -10.91
N GLU A 148 11.35 -3.06 -10.54
CA GLU A 148 12.45 -2.27 -11.07
C GLU A 148 13.08 -1.39 -10.00
N ILE A 149 14.41 -1.39 -9.95
CA ILE A 149 15.21 -0.42 -9.19
C ILE A 149 16.01 0.38 -10.21
N GLU A 150 15.69 1.68 -10.36
CA GLU A 150 16.30 2.52 -11.41
C GLU A 150 17.76 2.88 -11.13
N SER A 151 18.15 3.06 -9.88
CA SER A 151 19.48 3.46 -9.48
C SER A 151 20.02 2.56 -8.36
N ALA A 152 20.31 1.32 -8.72
CA ALA A 152 20.70 0.29 -7.76
C ALA A 152 22.18 0.43 -7.34
N TYR A 153 22.57 1.51 -6.66
CA TYR A 153 23.89 1.66 -6.03
C TYR A 153 24.09 0.71 -4.86
N GLY A 154 24.22 -0.59 -5.15
CA GLY A 154 24.30 -1.64 -4.12
C GLY A 154 22.94 -2.15 -3.60
N HIS A 155 21.83 -1.59 -4.07
CA HIS A 155 20.50 -2.10 -3.77
C HIS A 155 20.17 -3.32 -4.63
N THR A 156 19.35 -4.23 -4.10
CA THR A 156 19.02 -5.49 -4.74
C THR A 156 17.54 -5.82 -4.63
N ILE A 157 17.09 -6.71 -5.52
CA ILE A 157 15.79 -7.36 -5.39
C ILE A 157 16.01 -8.75 -4.79
N HIS A 158 15.34 -9.02 -3.68
CA HIS A 158 15.37 -10.32 -3.02
C HIS A 158 14.01 -11.00 -3.13
N SER A 159 13.98 -12.31 -3.41
CA SER A 159 12.75 -13.08 -3.51
C SER A 159 12.85 -14.42 -2.84
N ASP A 160 11.82 -14.79 -2.07
CA ASP A 160 11.62 -16.14 -1.53
C ASP A 160 10.97 -17.08 -2.55
N PHE A 161 10.61 -16.57 -3.74
CA PHE A 161 9.95 -17.31 -4.81
C PHE A 161 10.94 -17.58 -5.94
N PRO A 162 11.24 -18.88 -6.27
CA PRO A 162 12.17 -19.22 -7.33
C PRO A 162 11.66 -18.87 -8.74
N GLU A 163 10.36 -18.64 -8.90
CA GLU A 163 9.72 -18.23 -10.15
C GLU A 163 10.01 -16.78 -10.53
N ILE A 164 10.53 -15.98 -9.59
CA ILE A 164 10.89 -14.58 -9.83
C ILE A 164 12.36 -14.52 -10.24
N HIS A 165 12.60 -14.18 -11.49
CA HIS A 165 13.92 -14.04 -12.07
C HIS A 165 14.42 -12.61 -11.94
N VAL A 166 15.54 -12.44 -11.25
CA VAL A 166 16.19 -11.14 -11.07
C VAL A 166 17.30 -10.98 -12.09
N SER A 167 17.30 -9.88 -12.84
CA SER A 167 18.33 -9.50 -13.77
C SER A 167 18.88 -8.11 -13.45
N SER A 168 20.12 -7.85 -13.81
CA SER A 168 20.74 -6.54 -13.62
C SER A 168 21.40 -6.09 -14.93
N GLU A 169 21.07 -4.89 -15.37
CA GLU A 169 21.64 -4.25 -16.53
C GLU A 169 22.42 -3.00 -16.10
N GLY A 170 23.59 -2.76 -16.68
CA GLY A 170 24.41 -1.57 -16.43
C GLY A 170 25.89 -1.83 -16.60
N GLY A 171 26.64 -0.76 -16.84
CA GLY A 171 28.07 -0.80 -17.03
C GLY A 171 28.87 -0.91 -15.71
N GLN A 172 30.16 -1.24 -15.83
CA GLN A 172 31.06 -1.38 -14.70
C GLN A 172 31.23 -0.08 -13.87
N TYR A 173 30.89 1.09 -14.44
CA TYR A 173 31.05 2.42 -13.87
C TYR A 173 29.82 3.32 -14.07
N GLY A 174 28.61 2.83 -13.84
CA GLY A 174 27.37 3.61 -14.00
C GLY A 174 26.24 3.14 -13.09
N PRO A 175 25.13 3.88 -13.06
CA PRO A 175 23.93 3.40 -12.36
C PRO A 175 23.50 2.07 -12.99
N LYS A 176 23.21 1.09 -12.13
CA LYS A 176 22.70 -0.20 -12.54
C LYS A 176 21.19 -0.17 -12.37
N THR A 177 20.48 -0.70 -13.34
CA THR A 177 19.06 -1.02 -13.19
C THR A 177 18.93 -2.49 -12.82
N VAL A 178 18.20 -2.78 -11.79
CA VAL A 178 17.87 -4.15 -11.38
C VAL A 178 16.39 -4.38 -11.63
N THR A 179 16.08 -5.40 -12.40
CA THR A 179 14.71 -5.78 -12.73
C THR A 179 14.39 -7.18 -12.22
N ALA A 180 13.13 -7.42 -11.90
CA ALA A 180 12.65 -8.75 -11.57
C ALA A 180 11.31 -9.00 -12.24
N GLU A 181 11.18 -10.15 -12.89
CA GLU A 181 9.95 -10.60 -13.53
C GLU A 181 9.63 -12.04 -13.12
N GLY A 182 8.35 -12.32 -12.94
CA GLY A 182 7.90 -13.66 -12.61
C GLY A 182 6.39 -13.81 -12.63
N GLN A 183 5.94 -15.06 -12.64
CA GLN A 183 4.52 -15.41 -12.56
C GLN A 183 4.34 -16.47 -11.48
N LEU A 184 3.50 -16.17 -10.52
CA LEU A 184 3.13 -17.12 -9.46
C LEU A 184 1.78 -17.76 -9.78
N ASN A 185 1.67 -19.08 -9.59
CA ASN A 185 0.44 -19.86 -9.77
C ASN A 185 -0.25 -19.64 -11.14
N GLY A 186 0.54 -19.57 -12.22
CA GLY A 186 0.03 -19.40 -13.59
C GLY A 186 -0.16 -17.95 -14.02
N GLY A 187 0.24 -16.99 -13.19
CA GLY A 187 0.08 -15.57 -13.48
C GLY A 187 -1.33 -15.03 -13.22
N GLY A 188 -1.50 -13.74 -13.41
CA GLY A 188 -2.76 -13.02 -13.16
C GLY A 188 -2.55 -11.52 -13.32
N PRO A 189 -3.29 -10.71 -12.53
CA PRO A 189 -3.08 -9.26 -12.49
C PRO A 189 -1.64 -8.89 -12.25
N VAL A 190 -1.24 -7.73 -12.71
CA VAL A 190 0.15 -7.30 -12.66
C VAL A 190 0.42 -6.52 -11.37
N LEU A 191 1.43 -6.96 -10.62
CA LEU A 191 2.03 -6.21 -9.53
C LEU A 191 3.26 -5.48 -10.06
N LYS A 192 3.17 -4.17 -10.19
CA LYS A 192 4.29 -3.29 -10.53
C LYS A 192 4.94 -2.77 -9.27
N VAL A 193 6.25 -2.88 -9.18
CA VAL A 193 7.03 -2.38 -8.04
C VAL A 193 8.17 -1.54 -8.56
N ARG A 194 8.26 -0.30 -8.13
CA ARG A 194 9.32 0.61 -8.58
C ARG A 194 9.92 1.37 -7.40
N THR A 195 11.24 1.42 -7.35
CA THR A 195 11.98 2.31 -6.46
C THR A 195 13.20 2.87 -7.19
N ASN A 196 13.57 4.11 -6.88
CA ASN A 196 14.82 4.67 -7.41
C ASN A 196 16.00 4.28 -6.52
N LEU A 197 15.83 4.40 -5.18
CA LEU A 197 16.85 4.11 -4.18
C LEU A 197 16.24 3.32 -3.02
N GLY A 198 16.52 2.02 -2.98
CA GLY A 198 16.02 1.11 -1.95
C GLY A 198 16.03 -0.34 -2.42
N ASN A 199 15.84 -1.26 -1.48
CA ASN A 199 15.74 -2.68 -1.77
C ASN A 199 14.30 -3.09 -2.00
N VAL A 200 14.09 -4.09 -2.83
CA VAL A 200 12.77 -4.72 -3.00
C VAL A 200 12.83 -6.15 -2.48
N SER A 201 11.89 -6.53 -1.64
CA SER A 201 11.82 -7.87 -1.07
C SER A 201 10.45 -8.50 -1.27
N PHE A 202 10.41 -9.64 -1.95
CA PHE A 202 9.23 -10.48 -2.08
C PHE A 202 9.33 -11.63 -1.08
N ARG A 203 8.42 -11.65 -0.11
CA ARG A 203 8.42 -12.62 0.97
C ARG A 203 7.15 -13.45 0.98
N ARG A 204 7.23 -14.67 1.50
CA ARG A 204 6.06 -15.51 1.73
C ARG A 204 5.29 -14.98 2.94
N ALA A 205 3.99 -14.77 2.77
CA ALA A 205 3.12 -14.46 3.91
C ALA A 205 2.98 -15.72 4.76
N ASN A 206 3.49 -15.69 5.98
CA ASN A 206 3.21 -16.73 6.98
C ASN A 206 1.81 -16.45 7.57
N HIS A 207 0.98 -17.48 7.59
CA HIS A 207 -0.31 -17.49 8.29
C HIS A 207 -0.13 -17.43 9.80
#